data_5782c8b4ab39f517b9da66e4d667078b
#
_entry.id   5782c8b4ab39f517b9da66e4d667078b
#
_cell.length_a   1.000
_cell.length_b   1.000
_cell.length_c   1.000
_cell.angle_alpha   90.00
_cell.angle_beta   90.00
_cell.angle_gamma   90.00
#
_symmetry.space_group_name_H-M   'P 1'
#
loop_
_entity.id
_entity.type
_entity.pdbx_description
1 polymer ?
#
loop_
_entity_poly.entity_id
_entity_poly.type
_entity_poly.pdbx_seq_one_letter_code
_entity_poly.pdbx_strand_id
1 'polypeptide(L)'
;MLDQLHVPFGPLLPDWPAGLVLHTTLQGDVLQGARVEVIRNHGDVPDFWNEPWRRAAAEEAVTEGEAARRCAAAHLDSLARLLAVAGWAGAALRARRARDDLLGGARADDIAPRTRRLAGRLRRSRTLRWLTDGLGILPAGAAEAAGVTGPALAACRAGGDVRARWQAWLDEVEQSVPAIDDTAPLAAIGAGPRGRLDAARGSAALLEVLPQLVAGAELAGARLIVASVDPDIAELDHAVVEAADG
;
A
#
# COMPACT_ATOMS: atom_id res chain seq x y z
N MET A 1 26.21 -12.72 -25.16
CA MET A 1 25.54 -11.46 -24.71
C MET A 1 24.08 -11.80 -24.62
N LEU A 2 23.42 -11.60 -23.47
CA LEU A 2 21.97 -11.87 -23.35
C LEU A 2 21.21 -10.75 -24.07
N ASP A 3 20.19 -11.13 -24.82
CA ASP A 3 19.33 -10.17 -25.51
C ASP A 3 18.51 -9.35 -24.48
N GLN A 4 18.25 -8.10 -24.82
CA GLN A 4 17.36 -7.24 -24.04
C GLN A 4 15.91 -7.43 -24.51
N LEU A 5 15.01 -7.64 -23.54
CA LEU A 5 13.57 -7.75 -23.79
C LEU A 5 12.85 -6.54 -23.21
N HIS A 6 11.94 -5.95 -23.98
CA HIS A 6 11.05 -4.89 -23.52
C HIS A 6 9.69 -5.49 -23.22
N VAL A 7 9.31 -5.52 -21.94
CA VAL A 7 8.08 -6.19 -21.48
C VAL A 7 7.26 -5.25 -20.60
N PRO A 8 6.00 -4.98 -20.92
CA PRO A 8 5.07 -4.31 -20.02
C PRO A 8 4.49 -5.32 -19.01
N PHE A 9 4.53 -4.97 -17.71
CA PHE A 9 3.84 -5.70 -16.66
C PHE A 9 2.61 -4.91 -16.19
N GLY A 10 1.47 -5.56 -16.10
CA GLY A 10 0.17 -4.95 -15.81
C GLY A 10 -0.61 -4.66 -17.10
N PRO A 11 -1.77 -3.95 -16.99
CA PRO A 11 -2.44 -3.53 -15.77
C PRO A 11 -3.26 -4.65 -15.08
N LEU A 12 -3.42 -5.82 -15.72
CA LEU A 12 -4.36 -6.88 -15.32
C LEU A 12 -3.69 -8.11 -14.69
N LEU A 13 -2.53 -7.94 -14.08
CA LEU A 13 -1.86 -9.04 -13.39
C LEU A 13 -2.52 -9.31 -12.01
N PRO A 14 -2.60 -10.59 -11.57
CA PRO A 14 -3.09 -10.91 -10.25
C PRO A 14 -2.25 -10.24 -9.14
N ASP A 15 -2.93 -9.68 -8.15
CA ASP A 15 -2.33 -8.99 -7.00
C ASP A 15 -1.40 -7.80 -7.39
N TRP A 16 -1.67 -7.19 -8.55
CA TRP A 16 -1.02 -6.02 -9.09
C TRP A 16 -1.88 -4.77 -8.87
N PRO A 17 -1.31 -3.57 -8.64
CA PRO A 17 -2.10 -2.35 -8.58
C PRO A 17 -2.88 -2.13 -9.88
N ALA A 18 -4.21 -2.03 -9.78
CA ALA A 18 -5.07 -1.87 -10.95
C ALA A 18 -4.75 -0.57 -11.68
N GLY A 19 -4.60 -0.63 -13.00
CA GLY A 19 -4.23 0.53 -13.82
C GLY A 19 -2.73 0.84 -13.89
N LEU A 20 -1.88 0.20 -13.06
CA LEU A 20 -0.43 0.37 -13.15
C LEU A 20 0.15 -0.46 -14.29
N VAL A 21 0.91 0.17 -15.18
CA VAL A 21 1.76 -0.50 -16.17
C VAL A 21 3.22 -0.15 -15.89
N LEU A 22 4.04 -1.17 -15.74
CA LEU A 22 5.49 -1.03 -15.60
C LEU A 22 6.16 -1.51 -16.88
N HIS A 23 6.61 -0.58 -17.72
CA HIS A 23 7.40 -0.89 -18.91
C HIS A 23 8.83 -1.18 -18.48
N THR A 24 9.30 -2.38 -18.74
CA THR A 24 10.62 -2.83 -18.27
C THR A 24 11.54 -3.20 -19.40
N THR A 25 12.84 -3.04 -19.19
CA THR A 25 13.90 -3.63 -19.99
C THR A 25 14.53 -4.74 -19.17
N LEU A 26 14.41 -5.98 -19.64
CA LEU A 26 14.95 -7.17 -19.00
C LEU A 26 16.20 -7.66 -19.71
N GLN A 27 17.18 -8.14 -18.95
CA GLN A 27 18.30 -8.93 -19.45
C GLN A 27 18.37 -10.22 -18.62
N GLY A 28 17.93 -11.32 -19.24
CA GLY A 28 17.58 -12.51 -18.49
C GLY A 28 16.33 -12.25 -17.64
N ASP A 29 16.42 -12.44 -16.32
CA ASP A 29 15.38 -12.17 -15.32
C ASP A 29 15.59 -10.87 -14.53
N VAL A 30 16.65 -10.12 -14.82
CA VAL A 30 17.02 -8.88 -14.12
C VAL A 30 16.50 -7.65 -14.87
N LEU A 31 15.82 -6.77 -14.16
CA LEU A 31 15.36 -5.48 -14.66
C LEU A 31 16.54 -4.50 -14.78
N GLN A 32 16.85 -4.11 -16.02
CA GLN A 32 17.88 -3.10 -16.29
C GLN A 32 17.34 -1.67 -16.14
N GLY A 33 16.02 -1.51 -16.34
CA GLY A 33 15.34 -0.24 -16.19
C GLY A 33 13.83 -0.42 -16.24
N ALA A 34 13.13 0.61 -15.74
CA ALA A 34 11.67 0.61 -15.75
C ALA A 34 11.12 2.03 -15.97
N ARG A 35 9.92 2.13 -16.52
CA ARG A 35 9.11 3.34 -16.63
C ARG A 35 7.69 3.03 -16.17
N VAL A 36 7.16 3.88 -15.34
CA VAL A 36 5.77 3.79 -14.86
C VAL A 36 4.85 4.47 -15.86
N GLU A 37 3.73 3.83 -16.13
CA GLU A 37 2.56 4.39 -16.80
C GLU A 37 1.33 4.05 -15.97
N VAL A 38 0.42 5.01 -15.83
CA VAL A 38 -0.85 4.83 -15.15
C VAL A 38 -1.97 4.96 -16.17
N ILE A 39 -2.74 3.89 -16.33
CA ILE A 39 -3.97 3.91 -17.11
C ILE A 39 -5.08 4.43 -16.19
N ARG A 40 -5.48 5.68 -16.42
CA ARG A 40 -6.55 6.32 -15.67
C ARG A 40 -7.91 5.86 -16.19
N ASN A 41 -8.81 5.55 -15.29
CA ASN A 41 -10.21 5.41 -15.64
C ASN A 41 -10.82 6.82 -15.69
N HIS A 42 -11.40 7.19 -16.84
CA HIS A 42 -12.10 8.48 -17.03
C HIS A 42 -13.51 8.45 -16.40
N GLY A 43 -13.75 7.59 -15.44
CA GLY A 43 -14.99 7.47 -14.68
C GLY A 43 -14.81 7.95 -13.25
N ASP A 44 -15.92 8.23 -12.59
CA ASP A 44 -15.97 8.57 -11.17
C ASP A 44 -15.64 7.31 -10.34
N VAL A 45 -14.35 7.01 -10.19
CA VAL A 45 -13.87 5.90 -9.36
C VAL A 45 -13.82 6.39 -7.92
N PRO A 46 -14.63 5.83 -7.02
CA PRO A 46 -14.60 6.26 -5.63
C PRO A 46 -13.23 6.06 -5.01
N ASP A 47 -12.72 7.09 -4.31
CA ASP A 47 -11.53 6.98 -3.46
C ASP A 47 -11.89 6.19 -2.18
N PHE A 48 -12.05 4.88 -2.37
CA PHE A 48 -12.62 3.98 -1.37
C PHE A 48 -11.83 4.00 -0.05
N TRP A 49 -10.50 4.02 -0.12
CA TRP A 49 -9.69 3.91 1.09
C TRP A 49 -9.66 5.21 1.89
N ASN A 50 -9.81 6.36 1.25
CA ASN A 50 -9.81 7.67 1.89
C ASN A 50 -11.23 8.23 2.16
N GLU A 51 -12.28 7.47 1.83
CA GLU A 51 -13.67 7.93 1.94
C GLU A 51 -14.04 8.54 3.31
N PRO A 52 -13.71 7.97 4.50
CA PRO A 52 -14.05 8.58 5.78
C PRO A 52 -13.47 9.98 5.96
N TRP A 53 -12.22 10.17 5.56
CA TRP A 53 -11.56 11.48 5.67
C TRP A 53 -12.10 12.50 4.67
N ARG A 54 -12.47 12.07 3.44
CA ARG A 54 -13.11 12.94 2.47
C ARG A 54 -14.49 13.38 2.93
N ARG A 55 -15.29 12.49 3.51
CA ARG A 55 -16.57 12.81 4.13
C ARG A 55 -16.40 13.81 5.27
N ALA A 56 -15.42 13.58 6.15
CA ALA A 56 -15.12 14.51 7.24
C ALA A 56 -14.65 15.88 6.73
N ALA A 57 -13.86 15.93 5.66
CA ALA A 57 -13.46 17.19 5.00
C ALA A 57 -14.65 17.94 4.35
N ALA A 58 -15.70 17.19 3.94
CA ALA A 58 -16.97 17.74 3.49
C ALA A 58 -17.95 18.05 4.65
N GLU A 59 -17.44 18.16 5.89
CA GLU A 59 -18.21 18.47 7.11
C GLU A 59 -19.29 17.42 7.45
N GLU A 60 -19.18 16.21 6.93
CA GLU A 60 -20.03 15.09 7.35
C GLU A 60 -19.57 14.53 8.71
N ALA A 61 -20.53 14.01 9.49
CA ALA A 61 -20.24 13.35 10.75
C ALA A 61 -19.57 11.99 10.49
N VAL A 62 -18.28 11.88 10.84
CA VAL A 62 -17.48 10.65 10.76
C VAL A 62 -16.86 10.40 12.12
N THR A 63 -16.79 9.12 12.54
CA THR A 63 -16.18 8.75 13.81
C THR A 63 -14.74 8.27 13.66
N GLU A 64 -13.96 8.34 14.74
CA GLU A 64 -12.63 7.74 14.84
C GLU A 64 -12.69 6.23 14.51
N GLY A 65 -13.75 5.54 14.93
CA GLY A 65 -13.95 4.12 14.64
C GLY A 65 -14.14 3.81 13.17
N GLU A 66 -14.86 4.65 12.41
CA GLU A 66 -15.01 4.50 10.96
C GLU A 66 -13.66 4.67 10.25
N ALA A 67 -12.89 5.68 10.63
CA ALA A 67 -11.57 5.93 10.07
C ALA A 67 -10.58 4.81 10.42
N ALA A 68 -10.53 4.39 11.69
CA ALA A 68 -9.67 3.29 12.15
C ALA A 68 -10.00 1.96 11.45
N ARG A 69 -11.27 1.67 11.28
CA ARG A 69 -11.76 0.49 10.54
C ARG A 69 -11.28 0.49 9.08
N ARG A 70 -11.40 1.63 8.40
CA ARG A 70 -10.95 1.78 7.03
C ARG A 70 -9.43 1.68 6.90
N CYS A 71 -8.69 2.28 7.84
CA CYS A 71 -7.24 2.20 7.91
C CYS A 71 -6.76 0.75 8.09
N ALA A 72 -7.28 0.03 9.09
CA ALA A 72 -6.94 -1.38 9.30
C ALA A 72 -7.27 -2.26 8.08
N ALA A 73 -8.43 -2.03 7.45
CA ALA A 73 -8.84 -2.78 6.27
C ALA A 73 -7.92 -2.51 5.06
N ALA A 74 -7.51 -1.26 4.83
CA ALA A 74 -6.58 -0.90 3.76
C ALA A 74 -5.24 -1.62 3.90
N HIS A 75 -4.66 -1.61 5.11
CA HIS A 75 -3.37 -2.28 5.35
C HIS A 75 -3.47 -3.80 5.31
N LEU A 76 -4.59 -4.39 5.71
CA LEU A 76 -4.84 -5.83 5.52
C LEU A 76 -4.97 -6.20 4.04
N ASP A 77 -5.53 -5.33 3.21
CA ASP A 77 -5.58 -5.52 1.75
C ASP A 77 -4.18 -5.47 1.13
N SER A 78 -3.37 -4.48 1.51
CA SER A 78 -1.97 -4.37 1.09
C SER A 78 -1.16 -5.61 1.49
N LEU A 79 -1.30 -6.06 2.75
CA LEU A 79 -0.68 -7.30 3.24
C LEU A 79 -1.15 -8.52 2.44
N ALA A 80 -2.45 -8.61 2.12
CA ALA A 80 -2.99 -9.75 1.37
C ALA A 80 -2.37 -9.85 -0.03
N ARG A 81 -2.23 -8.72 -0.74
CA ARG A 81 -1.58 -8.67 -2.06
C ARG A 81 -0.11 -9.07 -1.97
N LEU A 82 0.66 -8.47 -1.05
CA LEU A 82 2.07 -8.81 -0.85
C LEU A 82 2.26 -10.29 -0.53
N LEU A 83 1.44 -10.86 0.37
CA LEU A 83 1.53 -12.27 0.76
C LEU A 83 1.16 -13.22 -0.38
N ALA A 84 0.23 -12.83 -1.25
CA ALA A 84 -0.12 -13.60 -2.44
C ALA A 84 1.04 -13.61 -3.44
N VAL A 85 1.66 -12.45 -3.70
CA VAL A 85 2.87 -12.33 -4.54
C VAL A 85 4.04 -13.11 -3.95
N ALA A 86 4.19 -13.13 -2.62
CA ALA A 86 5.21 -13.94 -1.92
C ALA A 86 4.90 -15.45 -1.93
N GLY A 87 3.82 -15.89 -2.56
CA GLY A 87 3.43 -17.30 -2.63
C GLY A 87 2.80 -17.86 -1.35
N TRP A 88 2.44 -17.01 -0.39
CA TRP A 88 1.84 -17.46 0.88
C TRP A 88 0.31 -17.32 0.89
N ALA A 89 -0.35 -18.06 0.00
CA ALA A 89 -1.80 -17.99 -0.23
C ALA A 89 -2.65 -18.14 1.04
N GLY A 90 -2.24 -19.02 1.96
CA GLY A 90 -2.97 -19.24 3.22
C GLY A 90 -2.90 -18.05 4.18
N ALA A 91 -1.82 -17.25 4.17
CA ALA A 91 -1.73 -16.02 4.94
C ALA A 91 -2.48 -14.88 4.24
N ALA A 92 -2.35 -14.77 2.92
CA ALA A 92 -3.10 -13.83 2.10
C ALA A 92 -4.63 -13.97 2.31
N LEU A 93 -5.13 -15.21 2.29
CA LEU A 93 -6.55 -15.48 2.55
C LEU A 93 -6.99 -15.01 3.96
N ARG A 94 -6.14 -15.19 4.98
CA ARG A 94 -6.46 -14.71 6.33
C ARG A 94 -6.50 -13.19 6.42
N ALA A 95 -5.59 -12.50 5.72
CA ALA A 95 -5.59 -11.05 5.64
C ALA A 95 -6.87 -10.54 4.93
N ARG A 96 -7.25 -11.15 3.78
CA ARG A 96 -8.50 -10.82 3.08
C ARG A 96 -9.73 -11.02 3.95
N ARG A 97 -9.83 -12.16 4.65
CA ARG A 97 -10.97 -12.40 5.57
C ARG A 97 -11.03 -11.38 6.69
N ALA A 98 -9.90 -11.04 7.30
CA ALA A 98 -9.87 -10.01 8.34
C ALA A 98 -10.27 -8.63 7.80
N ARG A 99 -9.84 -8.26 6.60
CA ARG A 99 -10.29 -7.06 5.88
C ARG A 99 -11.82 -7.08 5.68
N ASP A 100 -12.34 -8.18 5.16
CA ASP A 100 -13.76 -8.32 4.84
C ASP A 100 -14.62 -8.29 6.12
N ASP A 101 -14.17 -8.93 7.20
CA ASP A 101 -14.82 -8.88 8.51
C ASP A 101 -14.87 -7.41 9.05
N LEU A 102 -13.76 -6.66 8.92
CA LEU A 102 -13.71 -5.24 9.29
C LEU A 102 -14.70 -4.41 8.49
N LEU A 103 -14.69 -4.55 7.16
CA LEU A 103 -15.61 -3.82 6.28
C LEU A 103 -17.08 -4.25 6.51
N GLY A 104 -17.29 -5.48 6.94
CA GLY A 104 -18.61 -6.02 7.32
C GLY A 104 -19.08 -5.61 8.73
N GLY A 105 -18.31 -4.77 9.45
CA GLY A 105 -18.74 -4.24 10.75
C GLY A 105 -18.35 -5.10 11.97
N ALA A 106 -17.39 -6.01 11.83
CA ALA A 106 -16.89 -6.79 12.98
C ALA A 106 -16.42 -5.88 14.13
N ARG A 107 -16.67 -6.31 15.37
CA ARG A 107 -16.25 -5.57 16.57
C ARG A 107 -14.76 -5.80 16.88
N ALA A 108 -14.18 -4.88 17.62
CA ALA A 108 -12.77 -4.97 18.03
C ALA A 108 -12.44 -6.29 18.76
N ASP A 109 -13.29 -6.74 19.64
CA ASP A 109 -13.09 -7.98 20.40
C ASP A 109 -13.05 -9.24 19.52
N ASP A 110 -13.79 -9.25 18.40
CA ASP A 110 -13.86 -10.37 17.46
C ASP A 110 -12.65 -10.41 16.53
N ILE A 111 -12.19 -9.24 16.08
CA ILE A 111 -11.14 -9.15 15.06
C ILE A 111 -9.71 -9.08 15.65
N ALA A 112 -9.52 -8.45 16.82
CA ALA A 112 -8.21 -8.26 17.42
C ALA A 112 -7.44 -9.57 17.68
N PRO A 113 -8.05 -10.68 18.15
CA PRO A 113 -7.32 -11.93 18.30
C PRO A 113 -6.82 -12.52 16.95
N ARG A 114 -7.57 -12.29 15.86
CA ARG A 114 -7.24 -12.81 14.53
C ARG A 114 -6.11 -12.01 13.90
N THR A 115 -6.15 -10.68 13.97
CA THR A 115 -5.10 -9.80 13.46
C THR A 115 -3.79 -9.98 14.21
N ARG A 116 -3.82 -10.07 15.56
CA ARG A 116 -2.64 -10.35 16.38
C ARG A 116 -2.00 -11.71 16.07
N ARG A 117 -2.79 -12.76 15.83
CA ARG A 117 -2.26 -14.08 15.41
C ARG A 117 -1.61 -14.00 14.04
N LEU A 118 -2.23 -13.29 13.09
CA LEU A 118 -1.66 -13.07 11.76
C LEU A 118 -0.33 -12.31 11.88
N ALA A 119 -0.31 -11.16 12.54
CA ALA A 119 0.89 -10.34 12.73
C ALA A 119 2.03 -11.14 13.38
N GLY A 120 1.75 -11.83 14.48
CA GLY A 120 2.73 -12.67 15.16
C GLY A 120 3.28 -13.80 14.25
N ARG A 121 2.45 -14.37 13.38
CA ARG A 121 2.89 -15.39 12.42
C ARG A 121 3.79 -14.77 11.33
N LEU A 122 3.44 -13.62 10.78
CA LEU A 122 4.23 -12.93 9.76
C LEU A 122 5.59 -12.50 10.31
N ARG A 123 5.62 -11.84 11.47
CA ARG A 123 6.86 -11.38 12.13
C ARG A 123 7.83 -12.53 12.47
N ARG A 124 7.32 -13.74 12.78
CA ARG A 124 8.14 -14.93 13.05
C ARG A 124 8.57 -15.70 11.80
N SER A 125 8.03 -15.38 10.63
CA SER A 125 8.34 -16.10 9.39
C SER A 125 9.76 -15.80 8.91
N ARG A 126 10.63 -16.79 8.97
CA ARG A 126 12.01 -16.69 8.46
C ARG A 126 12.01 -16.59 6.93
N THR A 127 11.13 -17.33 6.26
CA THR A 127 11.00 -17.31 4.80
C THR A 127 10.55 -15.94 4.30
N LEU A 128 9.50 -15.34 4.91
CA LEU A 128 9.05 -14.03 4.49
C LEU A 128 10.14 -12.97 4.70
N ARG A 129 10.85 -13.03 5.83
CA ARG A 129 11.99 -12.14 6.06
C ARG A 129 13.05 -12.30 4.99
N TRP A 130 13.47 -13.53 4.72
CA TRP A 130 14.48 -13.83 3.71
C TRP A 130 14.09 -13.31 2.31
N LEU A 131 12.82 -13.42 1.93
CA LEU A 131 12.30 -12.92 0.66
C LEU A 131 12.25 -11.40 0.57
N THR A 132 12.24 -10.68 1.70
CA THR A 132 11.92 -9.25 1.74
C THR A 132 13.01 -8.37 2.36
N ASP A 133 13.97 -8.97 3.07
CA ASP A 133 15.11 -8.24 3.65
C ASP A 133 16.00 -7.66 2.56
N GLY A 134 16.30 -6.37 2.66
CA GLY A 134 17.19 -5.66 1.76
C GLY A 134 16.65 -5.45 0.34
N LEU A 135 15.41 -5.84 0.05
CA LEU A 135 14.82 -5.72 -1.26
C LEU A 135 14.17 -4.33 -1.47
N GLY A 136 14.51 -3.64 -2.56
CA GLY A 136 13.90 -2.36 -2.95
C GLY A 136 14.02 -1.28 -1.86
N ILE A 137 15.23 -1.01 -1.41
CA ILE A 137 15.50 -0.03 -0.35
C ILE A 137 15.24 1.39 -0.85
N LEU A 138 14.37 2.11 -0.15
CA LEU A 138 14.17 3.56 -0.30
C LEU A 138 14.71 4.26 0.95
N PRO A 139 15.84 4.98 0.86
CA PRO A 139 16.39 5.73 1.98
C PRO A 139 15.42 6.84 2.43
N ALA A 140 15.34 7.10 3.74
CA ALA A 140 14.44 8.09 4.31
C ALA A 140 14.60 9.49 3.69
N GLY A 141 15.82 9.95 3.47
CA GLY A 141 16.07 11.25 2.84
C GLY A 141 15.57 11.32 1.39
N ALA A 142 15.67 10.24 0.62
CA ALA A 142 15.11 10.18 -0.73
C ALA A 142 13.59 10.14 -0.71
N ALA A 143 13.00 9.43 0.24
CA ALA A 143 11.55 9.38 0.44
C ALA A 143 10.99 10.77 0.81
N GLU A 144 11.65 11.47 1.74
CA GLU A 144 11.27 12.84 2.14
C GLU A 144 11.39 13.83 0.98
N ALA A 145 12.47 13.76 0.21
CA ALA A 145 12.68 14.59 -0.97
C ALA A 145 11.62 14.36 -2.07
N ALA A 146 11.16 13.11 -2.21
CA ALA A 146 10.08 12.76 -3.13
C ALA A 146 8.67 13.13 -2.60
N GLY A 147 8.55 13.54 -1.34
CA GLY A 147 7.26 13.88 -0.71
C GLY A 147 6.48 12.66 -0.20
N VAL A 148 7.13 11.53 0.03
CA VAL A 148 6.51 10.34 0.65
C VAL A 148 6.12 10.67 2.09
N THR A 149 4.94 10.24 2.51
CA THR A 149 4.38 10.47 3.86
C THR A 149 3.81 9.19 4.47
N GLY A 150 3.25 9.28 5.67
CA GLY A 150 2.54 8.19 6.34
C GLY A 150 3.38 6.94 6.61
N PRO A 151 2.75 5.75 6.60
CA PRO A 151 3.41 4.48 6.88
C PRO A 151 4.58 4.17 5.95
N ALA A 152 4.52 4.61 4.69
CA ALA A 152 5.60 4.43 3.74
C ALA A 152 6.88 5.18 4.18
N LEU A 153 6.74 6.43 4.67
CA LEU A 153 7.88 7.19 5.22
C LEU A 153 8.39 6.57 6.53
N ALA A 154 7.48 6.11 7.41
CA ALA A 154 7.86 5.40 8.63
C ALA A 154 8.70 4.14 8.31
N ALA A 155 8.29 3.38 7.30
CA ALA A 155 9.03 2.23 6.80
C ALA A 155 10.43 2.63 6.27
N CYS A 156 10.54 3.76 5.54
CA CYS A 156 11.82 4.26 5.04
C CYS A 156 12.79 4.59 6.18
N ARG A 157 12.29 5.14 7.29
CA ARG A 157 13.08 5.41 8.51
C ARG A 157 13.49 4.13 9.26
N ALA A 158 12.72 3.05 9.10
CA ALA A 158 12.97 1.74 9.70
C ALA A 158 13.84 0.79 8.85
N GLY A 159 14.40 1.26 7.73
CA GLY A 159 15.25 0.46 6.84
C GLY A 159 14.89 0.58 5.37
N GLY A 160 13.66 0.94 5.04
CA GLY A 160 13.22 1.31 3.69
C GLY A 160 13.03 0.17 2.70
N ASP A 161 13.21 -1.08 3.11
CA ASP A 161 13.03 -2.25 2.26
C ASP A 161 11.58 -2.77 2.27
N VAL A 162 11.32 -3.79 1.47
CA VAL A 162 10.01 -4.47 1.43
C VAL A 162 9.60 -4.96 2.81
N ARG A 163 10.55 -5.45 3.62
CA ARG A 163 10.27 -5.90 4.99
C ARG A 163 9.78 -4.77 5.87
N ALA A 164 10.47 -3.64 5.88
CA ALA A 164 10.07 -2.47 6.68
C ALA A 164 8.66 -2.00 6.31
N ARG A 165 8.28 -2.05 5.02
CA ARG A 165 6.95 -1.63 4.55
C ARG A 165 5.83 -2.54 5.07
N TRP A 166 5.95 -3.88 4.94
CA TRP A 166 4.89 -4.74 5.46
C TRP A 166 4.86 -4.78 7.00
N GLN A 167 5.97 -4.50 7.69
CA GLN A 167 5.97 -4.32 9.14
C GLN A 167 5.23 -3.06 9.54
N ALA A 168 5.44 -1.93 8.84
CA ALA A 168 4.68 -0.70 9.09
C ALA A 168 3.16 -0.91 8.91
N TRP A 169 2.73 -1.66 7.89
CA TRP A 169 1.31 -2.00 7.73
C TRP A 169 0.75 -2.83 8.88
N LEU A 170 1.54 -3.76 9.42
CA LEU A 170 1.12 -4.52 10.61
C LEU A 170 0.99 -3.63 11.84
N ASP A 171 1.91 -2.68 12.00
CA ASP A 171 1.87 -1.72 13.11
C ASP A 171 0.61 -0.84 13.01
N GLU A 172 0.26 -0.37 11.81
CA GLU A 172 -0.98 0.37 11.55
C GLU A 172 -2.24 -0.46 11.87
N VAL A 173 -2.27 -1.72 11.47
CA VAL A 173 -3.39 -2.63 11.82
C VAL A 173 -3.51 -2.80 13.33
N GLU A 174 -2.38 -3.01 14.03
CA GLU A 174 -2.38 -3.20 15.49
C GLU A 174 -2.77 -1.94 16.26
N GLN A 175 -2.47 -0.75 15.72
CA GLN A 175 -2.88 0.53 16.28
C GLN A 175 -4.36 0.83 16.01
N SER A 176 -4.84 0.55 14.81
CA SER A 176 -6.20 0.90 14.39
C SER A 176 -7.26 -0.03 14.98
N VAL A 177 -6.99 -1.35 15.05
CA VAL A 177 -8.01 -2.34 15.48
C VAL A 177 -8.62 -2.06 16.85
N PRO A 178 -7.90 -1.61 17.89
CA PRO A 178 -8.51 -1.26 19.19
C PRO A 178 -9.49 -0.10 19.12
N ALA A 179 -9.36 0.80 18.14
CA ALA A 179 -10.17 2.01 18.02
C ALA A 179 -11.40 1.85 17.12
N ILE A 180 -11.62 0.70 16.46
CA ILE A 180 -12.69 0.54 15.45
C ILE A 180 -14.12 0.67 15.98
N ASP A 181 -14.32 0.60 17.29
CA ASP A 181 -15.61 0.80 17.97
C ASP A 181 -15.71 2.19 18.63
N ASP A 182 -14.74 3.09 18.40
CA ASP A 182 -14.74 4.44 18.96
C ASP A 182 -15.80 5.31 18.28
N THR A 183 -16.63 5.97 19.07
CA THR A 183 -17.73 6.84 18.60
C THR A 183 -17.38 8.32 18.65
N ALA A 184 -16.16 8.69 19.10
CA ALA A 184 -15.70 10.06 19.07
C ALA A 184 -15.64 10.63 17.65
N PRO A 185 -15.94 11.90 17.42
CA PRO A 185 -15.78 12.53 16.11
C PRO A 185 -14.34 12.45 15.65
N LEU A 186 -14.14 12.20 14.35
CA LEU A 186 -12.82 12.14 13.72
C LEU A 186 -12.10 13.49 13.84
N ALA A 187 -10.98 13.52 14.56
CA ALA A 187 -10.20 14.72 14.82
C ALA A 187 -9.14 14.97 13.73
N ALA A 188 -8.50 13.92 13.21
CA ALA A 188 -7.42 14.00 12.23
C ALA A 188 -7.94 13.84 10.81
N ILE A 189 -8.39 14.92 10.17
CA ILE A 189 -8.97 14.89 8.81
C ILE A 189 -7.90 14.83 7.72
N GLY A 190 -6.66 15.24 8.02
CA GLY A 190 -5.60 15.46 7.02
C GLY A 190 -4.75 14.25 6.66
N ALA A 191 -5.01 13.03 7.19
CA ALA A 191 -4.17 11.86 6.93
C ALA A 191 -5.01 10.59 6.81
N GLY A 192 -4.98 9.97 5.65
CA GLY A 192 -5.59 8.66 5.36
C GLY A 192 -4.59 7.50 5.52
N PRO A 193 -4.98 6.28 5.11
CA PRO A 193 -4.16 5.08 5.29
C PRO A 193 -2.77 5.14 4.63
N ARG A 194 -2.63 5.91 3.55
CA ARG A 194 -1.36 6.03 2.81
C ARG A 194 -0.61 7.33 3.09
N GLY A 195 -1.07 8.13 4.04
CA GLY A 195 -0.43 9.37 4.46
C GLY A 195 -1.31 10.59 4.27
N ARG A 196 -0.71 11.75 4.04
CA ARG A 196 -1.42 13.04 3.96
C ARG A 196 -2.33 13.10 2.74
N LEU A 197 -3.56 13.58 2.95
CA LEU A 197 -4.56 13.75 1.90
C LEU A 197 -4.48 15.11 1.20
N ASP A 198 -3.90 16.12 1.87
CA ASP A 198 -3.68 17.48 1.35
C ASP A 198 -2.44 17.59 0.44
N ALA A 199 -1.56 16.59 0.50
CA ALA A 199 -0.43 16.49 -0.40
C ALA A 199 -0.88 15.79 -1.68
N ALA A 200 -0.98 16.51 -2.79
CA ALA A 200 -1.26 15.95 -4.13
C ALA A 200 -0.24 14.88 -4.60
N ARG A 201 0.52 14.28 -3.68
CA ARG A 201 1.68 13.45 -3.98
C ARG A 201 1.70 12.06 -3.33
N GLY A 202 0.76 11.68 -2.48
CA GLY A 202 0.79 10.39 -1.79
C GLY A 202 1.25 9.22 -2.67
N SER A 203 0.34 8.59 -3.38
CA SER A 203 0.67 7.51 -4.32
C SER A 203 1.52 7.98 -5.52
N ALA A 204 1.41 9.25 -5.95
CA ALA A 204 2.26 9.79 -7.02
C ALA A 204 3.74 9.78 -6.63
N ALA A 205 4.08 10.22 -5.41
CA ALA A 205 5.46 10.19 -4.91
C ALA A 205 6.05 8.77 -4.89
N LEU A 206 5.24 7.78 -4.52
CA LEU A 206 5.64 6.38 -4.54
C LEU A 206 5.88 5.85 -5.95
N LEU A 207 5.06 6.28 -6.93
CA LEU A 207 5.22 5.91 -8.34
C LEU A 207 6.45 6.57 -8.97
N GLU A 208 6.82 7.79 -8.57
CA GLU A 208 8.02 8.48 -9.04
C GLU A 208 9.31 7.74 -8.63
N VAL A 209 9.36 7.15 -7.44
CA VAL A 209 10.53 6.41 -6.96
C VAL A 209 10.55 4.94 -7.41
N LEU A 210 9.43 4.39 -7.84
CA LEU A 210 9.29 2.97 -8.18
C LEU A 210 10.29 2.48 -9.25
N PRO A 211 10.57 3.20 -10.35
CA PRO A 211 11.56 2.76 -11.35
C PRO A 211 12.95 2.51 -10.77
N GLN A 212 13.37 3.35 -9.82
CA GLN A 212 14.68 3.21 -9.15
C GLN A 212 14.69 2.01 -8.21
N LEU A 213 13.57 1.73 -7.54
CA LEU A 213 13.46 0.62 -6.59
C LEU A 213 13.52 -0.76 -7.25
N VAL A 214 13.03 -0.87 -8.50
CA VAL A 214 13.00 -2.14 -9.23
C VAL A 214 14.23 -2.35 -10.13
N ALA A 215 15.03 -1.30 -10.38
CA ALA A 215 16.23 -1.41 -11.19
C ALA A 215 17.26 -2.34 -10.51
N GLY A 216 17.81 -3.30 -11.27
CA GLY A 216 18.72 -4.31 -10.77
C GLY A 216 18.06 -5.47 -10.02
N ALA A 217 16.75 -5.44 -9.80
CA ALA A 217 16.05 -6.54 -9.17
C ALA A 217 15.74 -7.66 -10.19
N GLU A 218 15.74 -8.90 -9.72
CA GLU A 218 15.14 -10.03 -10.44
C GLU A 218 13.62 -9.83 -10.55
N LEU A 219 12.99 -10.39 -11.57
CA LEU A 219 11.56 -10.23 -11.82
C LEU A 219 10.68 -10.60 -10.60
N ALA A 220 11.02 -11.66 -9.89
CA ALA A 220 10.30 -12.06 -8.68
C ALA A 220 10.43 -11.01 -7.56
N GLY A 221 11.63 -10.45 -7.38
CA GLY A 221 11.90 -9.36 -6.45
C GLY A 221 11.18 -8.08 -6.84
N ALA A 222 11.19 -7.71 -8.11
CA ALA A 222 10.48 -6.53 -8.62
C ALA A 222 8.96 -6.60 -8.34
N ARG A 223 8.35 -7.78 -8.47
CA ARG A 223 6.93 -7.97 -8.13
C ARG A 223 6.67 -7.75 -6.63
N LEU A 224 7.56 -8.20 -5.75
CA LEU A 224 7.47 -7.94 -4.30
C LEU A 224 7.66 -6.45 -3.99
N ILE A 225 8.59 -5.78 -4.68
CA ILE A 225 8.78 -4.33 -4.54
C ILE A 225 7.50 -3.59 -4.90
N VAL A 226 6.92 -3.84 -6.09
CA VAL A 226 5.66 -3.20 -6.54
C VAL A 226 4.53 -3.46 -5.54
N ALA A 227 4.34 -4.72 -5.12
CA ALA A 227 3.31 -5.07 -4.14
C ALA A 227 3.52 -4.38 -2.78
N SER A 228 4.78 -4.08 -2.41
CA SER A 228 5.10 -3.40 -1.15
C SER A 228 5.01 -1.88 -1.20
N VAL A 229 5.14 -1.29 -2.37
CA VAL A 229 4.91 0.15 -2.59
C VAL A 229 3.41 0.46 -2.55
N ASP A 230 2.59 -0.45 -3.08
CA ASP A 230 1.13 -0.46 -2.99
C ASP A 230 0.48 0.90 -3.28
N PRO A 231 0.74 1.52 -4.45
CA PRO A 231 0.15 2.80 -4.78
C PRO A 231 -1.37 2.66 -4.98
N ASP A 232 -2.12 3.64 -4.50
CA ASP A 232 -3.55 3.77 -4.79
C ASP A 232 -3.74 4.60 -6.07
N ILE A 233 -4.09 3.92 -7.15
CA ILE A 233 -4.27 4.59 -8.43
C ILE A 233 -5.54 5.46 -8.44
N ALA A 234 -6.58 5.09 -7.67
CA ALA A 234 -7.79 5.90 -7.55
C ALA A 234 -7.52 7.26 -6.89
N GLU A 235 -6.58 7.33 -5.95
CA GLU A 235 -6.14 8.58 -5.33
C GLU A 235 -5.62 9.61 -6.36
N LEU A 236 -4.98 9.14 -7.45
CA LEU A 236 -4.41 10.01 -8.48
C LEU A 236 -5.48 10.69 -9.35
N ASP A 237 -6.62 10.05 -9.52
CA ASP A 237 -7.71 10.58 -10.34
C ASP A 237 -8.40 11.76 -9.62
N HIS A 238 -8.49 11.73 -8.30
CA HIS A 238 -9.08 12.80 -7.48
C HIS A 238 -8.18 14.03 -7.36
N ALA A 239 -6.86 13.87 -7.29
CA ALA A 239 -5.91 14.98 -7.18
C ALA A 239 -5.93 15.94 -8.39
N VAL A 240 -6.42 15.50 -9.55
CA VAL A 240 -6.51 16.31 -10.78
C VAL A 240 -7.80 17.13 -10.82
N VAL A 241 -8.88 16.64 -10.22
CA VAL A 241 -10.16 17.37 -10.17
C VAL A 241 -10.04 18.61 -9.28
N GLU A 242 -9.39 18.51 -8.12
CA GLU A 242 -9.14 19.64 -7.21
C GLU A 242 -8.21 20.70 -7.83
N ALA A 243 -7.27 20.31 -8.70
CA ALA A 243 -6.38 21.26 -9.38
C ALA A 243 -7.02 21.95 -10.60
N ALA A 244 -8.16 21.45 -11.10
CA ALA A 244 -8.87 22.03 -12.24
C ALA A 244 -9.97 23.02 -11.81
N ASP A 245 -10.43 22.98 -10.55
CA ASP A 245 -11.47 23.86 -9.98
C ASP A 245 -10.89 25.02 -9.14
N GLY A 246 -9.57 25.15 -9.02
CA GLY A 246 -8.85 26.23 -8.34
C GLY A 246 -8.14 27.17 -9.33
#